data_c0fad0fe604adfafdfc33b1ca3ccb591
#
_entry.id   c0fad0fe604adfafdfc33b1ca3ccb591
#
_cell.length_a   1.000
_cell.length_b   1.000
_cell.length_c   1.000
_cell.angle_alpha   90.00
_cell.angle_beta   90.00
_cell.angle_gamma   90.00
#
_symmetry.space_group_name_H-M   'P 1'
#
loop_
_entity.id
_entity.type
_entity.pdbx_description
1 polymer ?
#
loop_
_entity_poly.entity_id
_entity_poly.type
_entity_poly.pdbx_seq_one_letter_code
_entity_poly.pdbx_strand_id
1 'polypeptide(L)'
;ILAVPDANLVNNLEAKRRAIEGVLIAREAKNKTLTTGSDLIVELTTIQNEVQMMKTYLDDLYTAYSKAIPDANFSQVSLESGKANVQSARQSISGILSSLISSRAALSASITGSQVAGNQGNTQTSGALASADAQVKQALGAYNGALSRLEKTIIRSPITGTLNSLSISTGDYIGAFTQVAVVSNNGALEVVSFVTEDDAKRVTVGS
;
A
#
# COMPACT_ATOMS: atom_id res chain seq x y z
N ILE A 1 4.37 20.95 -3.88
CA ILE A 1 4.77 20.52 -2.51
C ILE A 1 3.90 21.28 -1.55
N LEU A 2 3.27 20.58 -0.59
CA LEU A 2 2.45 21.20 0.45
C LEU A 2 3.29 22.24 1.23
N ALA A 3 2.85 23.49 1.24
CA ALA A 3 3.55 24.56 1.95
C ALA A 3 3.30 24.42 3.46
N VAL A 4 4.14 23.63 4.13
CA VAL A 4 4.12 23.45 5.59
C VAL A 4 5.28 24.24 6.19
N PRO A 5 5.03 25.17 7.12
CA PRO A 5 6.08 26.00 7.73
C PRO A 5 7.09 25.21 8.59
N ASP A 6 6.76 23.98 8.95
CA ASP A 6 7.54 23.13 9.84
C ASP A 6 8.39 22.12 9.03
N ALA A 7 9.65 22.52 8.77
CA ALA A 7 10.59 21.69 8.02
C ALA A 7 10.90 20.34 8.71
N ASN A 8 10.87 20.28 10.05
CA ASN A 8 11.08 19.04 10.79
C ASN A 8 9.94 18.06 10.57
N LEU A 9 8.70 18.56 10.51
CA LEU A 9 7.52 17.74 10.19
C LEU A 9 7.61 17.18 8.77
N VAL A 10 8.01 17.99 7.80
CA VAL A 10 8.18 17.55 6.40
C VAL A 10 9.24 16.45 6.29
N ASN A 11 10.42 16.66 6.88
CA ASN A 11 11.51 15.68 6.87
C ASN A 11 11.10 14.36 7.57
N ASN A 12 10.36 14.46 8.67
CA ASN A 12 9.85 13.28 9.38
C ASN A 12 8.83 12.51 8.54
N LEU A 13 7.93 13.20 7.85
CA LEU A 13 6.97 12.58 6.92
C LEU A 13 7.66 11.84 5.79
N GLU A 14 8.69 12.45 5.18
CA GLU A 14 9.46 11.79 4.12
C GLU A 14 10.20 10.55 4.62
N ALA A 15 10.81 10.63 5.79
CA ALA A 15 11.49 9.50 6.41
C ALA A 15 10.51 8.35 6.71
N LYS A 16 9.35 8.65 7.30
CA LYS A 16 8.32 7.66 7.59
C LYS A 16 7.72 7.06 6.31
N ARG A 17 7.50 7.86 5.27
CA ARG A 17 7.04 7.37 3.98
C ARG A 17 7.98 6.32 3.40
N ARG A 18 9.30 6.61 3.37
CA ARG A 18 10.30 5.66 2.87
C ARG A 18 10.37 4.38 3.73
N ALA A 19 10.23 4.52 5.06
CA ALA A 19 10.18 3.37 5.95
C ALA A 19 8.97 2.48 5.66
N ILE A 20 7.79 3.08 5.47
CA ILE A 20 6.56 2.35 5.11
C ILE A 20 6.73 1.66 3.76
N GLU A 21 7.25 2.32 2.72
CA GLU A 21 7.52 1.71 1.42
C GLU A 21 8.41 0.45 1.56
N GLY A 22 9.46 0.52 2.36
CA GLY A 22 10.32 -0.64 2.64
C GLY A 22 9.58 -1.78 3.33
N VAL A 23 8.75 -1.46 4.32
CA VAL A 23 7.91 -2.43 5.03
C VAL A 23 6.92 -3.11 4.09
N LEU A 24 6.28 -2.35 3.18
CA LEU A 24 5.31 -2.88 2.22
C LEU A 24 5.95 -3.90 1.27
N ILE A 25 7.12 -3.56 0.71
CA ILE A 25 7.87 -4.46 -0.18
C ILE A 25 8.26 -5.74 0.58
N ALA A 26 8.79 -5.60 1.80
CA ALA A 26 9.15 -6.75 2.62
C ALA A 26 7.93 -7.62 2.97
N ARG A 27 6.79 -7.01 3.26
CA ARG A 27 5.54 -7.71 3.56
C ARG A 27 5.01 -8.48 2.37
N GLU A 28 5.04 -7.91 1.17
CA GLU A 28 4.62 -8.62 -0.04
C GLU A 28 5.45 -9.88 -0.27
N ALA A 29 6.78 -9.79 -0.10
CA ALA A 29 7.66 -10.94 -0.20
C ALA A 29 7.34 -12.00 0.87
N LYS A 30 7.10 -11.57 2.11
CA LYS A 30 6.83 -12.47 3.24
C LYS A 30 5.46 -13.15 3.12
N ASN A 31 4.42 -12.45 2.65
CA ASN A 31 3.09 -13.03 2.44
C ASN A 31 3.11 -14.24 1.47
N LYS A 32 4.06 -14.25 0.52
CA LYS A 32 4.24 -15.38 -0.42
C LYS A 32 4.85 -16.62 0.24
N THR A 33 5.50 -16.45 1.40
CA THR A 33 6.23 -17.52 2.11
C THR A 33 5.53 -17.97 3.40
N LEU A 34 4.40 -17.36 3.77
CA LEU A 34 3.63 -17.76 4.94
C LEU A 34 3.05 -19.15 4.75
N THR A 35 3.35 -20.05 5.68
CA THR A 35 2.87 -21.42 5.72
C THR A 35 2.09 -21.69 7.01
N THR A 36 1.38 -22.81 7.05
CA THR A 36 0.61 -23.25 8.23
C THR A 36 1.49 -23.50 9.48
N GLY A 37 2.81 -23.61 9.29
CA GLY A 37 3.78 -23.77 10.39
C GLY A 37 4.37 -22.46 10.91
N SER A 38 3.98 -21.31 10.35
CA SER A 38 4.45 -20.01 10.81
C SER A 38 3.88 -19.67 12.18
N ASP A 39 4.69 -19.03 13.03
CA ASP A 39 4.19 -18.50 14.32
C ASP A 39 3.26 -17.30 14.07
N LEU A 40 1.97 -17.60 14.04
CA LEU A 40 0.91 -16.63 13.74
C LEU A 40 0.83 -15.50 14.77
N ILE A 41 1.18 -15.76 16.03
CA ILE A 41 1.17 -14.71 17.08
C ILE A 41 2.29 -13.69 16.81
N VAL A 42 3.49 -14.19 16.50
CA VAL A 42 4.63 -13.33 16.15
C VAL A 42 4.31 -12.55 14.90
N GLU A 43 3.70 -13.18 13.90
CA GLU A 43 3.35 -12.53 12.65
C GLU A 43 2.29 -11.44 12.85
N LEU A 44 1.22 -11.73 13.60
CA LEU A 44 0.20 -10.71 13.94
C LEU A 44 0.78 -9.55 14.74
N THR A 45 1.74 -9.81 15.63
CA THR A 45 2.42 -8.75 16.37
C THR A 45 3.25 -7.86 15.43
N THR A 46 3.92 -8.47 14.47
CA THR A 46 4.69 -7.74 13.45
C THR A 46 3.77 -6.86 12.60
N ILE A 47 2.67 -7.41 12.10
CA ILE A 47 1.65 -6.68 11.34
C ILE A 47 1.06 -5.54 12.18
N GLN A 48 0.77 -5.78 13.45
CA GLN A 48 0.26 -4.73 14.35
C GLN A 48 1.24 -3.55 14.46
N ASN A 49 2.53 -3.82 14.59
CA ASN A 49 3.56 -2.77 14.64
C ASN A 49 3.67 -1.99 13.33
N GLU A 50 3.56 -2.68 12.19
CA GLU A 50 3.56 -2.06 10.86
C GLU A 50 2.34 -1.15 10.66
N VAL A 51 1.16 -1.61 11.04
CA VAL A 51 -0.09 -0.82 11.00
C VAL A 51 0.00 0.39 11.95
N GLN A 52 0.62 0.22 13.12
CA GLN A 52 0.85 1.33 14.05
C GLN A 52 1.80 2.39 13.46
N MET A 53 2.82 1.97 12.72
CA MET A 53 3.71 2.89 11.98
C MET A 53 2.94 3.69 10.94
N MET A 54 2.07 3.02 10.16
CA MET A 54 1.20 3.69 9.18
C MET A 54 0.25 4.68 9.85
N LYS A 55 -0.34 4.31 10.99
CA LYS A 55 -1.18 5.22 11.77
C LYS A 55 -0.44 6.48 12.16
N THR A 56 0.78 6.34 12.69
CA THR A 56 1.60 7.48 13.10
C THR A 56 1.95 8.39 11.91
N TYR A 57 2.24 7.80 10.75
CA TYR A 57 2.45 8.58 9.53
C TYR A 57 1.21 9.38 9.12
N LEU A 58 0.02 8.76 9.16
CA LEU A 58 -1.24 9.45 8.84
C LEU A 58 -1.58 10.55 9.87
N ASP A 59 -1.23 10.36 11.14
CA ASP A 59 -1.39 11.38 12.17
C ASP A 59 -0.51 12.59 11.90
N ASP A 60 0.76 12.37 11.53
CA ASP A 60 1.67 13.45 11.11
C ASP A 60 1.21 14.12 9.82
N LEU A 61 0.74 13.34 8.85
CA LEU A 61 0.22 13.86 7.59
C LEU A 61 -1.03 14.73 7.81
N TYR A 62 -1.94 14.31 8.69
CA TYR A 62 -3.08 15.12 9.09
C TYR A 62 -2.64 16.44 9.75
N THR A 63 -1.61 16.37 10.58
CA THR A 63 -1.01 17.56 11.22
C THR A 63 -0.39 18.50 10.16
N ALA A 64 0.29 17.94 9.16
CA ALA A 64 0.85 18.71 8.06
C ALA A 64 -0.25 19.44 7.25
N TYR A 65 -1.32 18.75 6.89
CA TYR A 65 -2.47 19.38 6.23
C TYR A 65 -3.14 20.46 7.10
N SER A 66 -3.14 20.27 8.42
CA SER A 66 -3.73 21.25 9.36
C SER A 66 -2.86 22.50 9.54
N LYS A 67 -1.54 22.39 9.34
CA LYS A 67 -0.58 23.50 9.42
C LYS A 67 -0.26 24.10 8.04
N ALA A 68 -0.72 23.49 6.96
CA ALA A 68 -0.45 23.96 5.62
C ALA A 68 -1.14 25.29 5.35
N ILE A 69 -0.43 26.18 4.67
CA ILE A 69 -0.92 27.50 4.27
C ILE A 69 -1.34 27.42 2.81
N PRO A 70 -2.57 27.84 2.45
CA PRO A 70 -2.98 27.92 1.07
C PRO A 70 -2.06 28.85 0.28
N ASP A 71 -1.68 28.43 -0.90
CA ASP A 71 -0.89 29.22 -1.86
C ASP A 71 -1.49 29.16 -3.27
N ALA A 72 -0.79 29.75 -4.24
CA ALA A 72 -1.24 29.77 -5.63
C ALA A 72 -1.34 28.35 -6.25
N ASN A 73 -0.61 27.38 -5.71
CA ASN A 73 -0.57 25.99 -6.19
C ASN A 73 -1.46 25.06 -5.38
N PHE A 74 -1.88 25.46 -4.17
CA PHE A 74 -2.66 24.65 -3.25
C PHE A 74 -3.81 25.46 -2.65
N SER A 75 -4.99 25.31 -3.26
CA SER A 75 -6.19 26.01 -2.80
C SER A 75 -6.67 25.52 -1.44
N GLN A 76 -7.43 26.35 -0.71
CA GLN A 76 -8.07 25.97 0.53
C GLN A 76 -8.93 24.72 0.35
N VAL A 77 -9.66 24.59 -0.76
CA VAL A 77 -10.51 23.44 -1.07
C VAL A 77 -9.69 22.15 -1.22
N SER A 78 -8.52 22.24 -1.87
CA SER A 78 -7.61 21.10 -2.03
C SER A 78 -7.03 20.65 -0.69
N LEU A 79 -6.71 21.59 0.20
CA LEU A 79 -6.24 21.29 1.56
C LEU A 79 -7.32 20.58 2.38
N GLU A 80 -8.56 21.04 2.31
CA GLU A 80 -9.70 20.45 3.02
C GLU A 80 -10.01 19.05 2.51
N SER A 81 -9.99 18.86 1.19
CA SER A 81 -10.17 17.54 0.57
C SER A 81 -9.07 16.57 0.98
N GLY A 82 -7.81 17.01 0.94
CA GLY A 82 -6.67 16.22 1.40
C GLY A 82 -6.79 15.82 2.86
N LYS A 83 -7.17 16.77 3.72
CA LYS A 83 -7.41 16.54 5.15
C LYS A 83 -8.53 15.52 5.39
N ALA A 84 -9.64 15.61 4.64
CA ALA A 84 -10.75 14.66 4.73
C ALA A 84 -10.34 13.25 4.30
N ASN A 85 -9.56 13.12 3.22
CA ASN A 85 -9.03 11.85 2.75
C ASN A 85 -8.10 11.20 3.79
N VAL A 86 -7.20 11.98 4.39
CA VAL A 86 -6.32 11.50 5.45
C VAL A 86 -7.12 11.09 6.68
N GLN A 87 -8.16 11.84 7.05
CA GLN A 87 -9.04 11.49 8.16
C GLN A 87 -9.76 10.15 7.92
N SER A 88 -10.27 9.91 6.72
CA SER A 88 -10.88 8.62 6.35
C SER A 88 -9.87 7.46 6.41
N ALA A 89 -8.64 7.70 5.95
CA ALA A 89 -7.58 6.71 6.03
C ALA A 89 -7.21 6.39 7.49
N ARG A 90 -7.13 7.40 8.37
CA ARG A 90 -6.88 7.24 9.81
C ARG A 90 -7.97 6.39 10.49
N GLN A 91 -9.23 6.61 10.14
CA GLN A 91 -10.35 5.81 10.66
C GLN A 91 -10.22 4.34 10.21
N SER A 92 -9.93 4.12 8.92
CA SER A 92 -9.74 2.78 8.38
C SER A 92 -8.58 2.05 9.07
N ILE A 93 -7.44 2.69 9.22
CA ILE A 93 -6.26 2.12 9.91
C ILE A 93 -6.57 1.82 11.39
N SER A 94 -7.32 2.69 12.08
CA SER A 94 -7.71 2.47 13.47
C SER A 94 -8.64 1.26 13.60
N GLY A 95 -9.57 1.08 12.65
CA GLY A 95 -10.43 -0.11 12.60
C GLY A 95 -9.64 -1.40 12.37
N ILE A 96 -8.67 -1.37 11.46
CA ILE A 96 -7.78 -2.52 11.19
C ILE A 96 -6.96 -2.85 12.44
N LEU A 97 -6.39 -1.85 13.11
CA LEU A 97 -5.62 -2.06 14.33
C LEU A 97 -6.45 -2.73 15.43
N SER A 98 -7.69 -2.27 15.62
CA SER A 98 -8.62 -2.88 16.57
C SER A 98 -8.93 -4.34 16.20
N SER A 99 -9.17 -4.62 14.93
CA SER A 99 -9.42 -5.99 14.44
C SER A 99 -8.20 -6.90 14.66
N LEU A 100 -6.99 -6.41 14.40
CA LEU A 100 -5.75 -7.17 14.63
C LEU A 100 -5.54 -7.48 16.12
N ILE A 101 -5.79 -6.51 16.99
CA ILE A 101 -5.69 -6.71 18.45
C ILE A 101 -6.69 -7.79 18.91
N SER A 102 -7.92 -7.70 18.43
CA SER A 102 -8.98 -8.68 18.77
C SER A 102 -8.64 -10.07 18.23
N SER A 103 -8.15 -10.17 17.00
CA SER A 103 -7.75 -11.44 16.39
C SER A 103 -6.58 -12.08 17.13
N ARG A 104 -5.59 -11.28 17.53
CA ARG A 104 -4.46 -11.75 18.34
C ARG A 104 -4.91 -12.24 19.72
N ALA A 105 -5.79 -11.50 20.37
CA ALA A 105 -6.33 -11.89 21.67
C ALA A 105 -7.13 -13.19 21.57
N ALA A 106 -7.97 -13.33 20.56
CA ALA A 106 -8.73 -14.56 20.31
C ALA A 106 -7.82 -15.77 20.03
N LEU A 107 -6.78 -15.59 19.22
CA LEU A 107 -5.80 -16.63 18.93
C LEU A 107 -5.03 -17.04 20.20
N SER A 108 -4.58 -16.07 20.99
CA SER A 108 -3.88 -16.33 22.25
C SER A 108 -4.78 -17.09 23.25
N ALA A 109 -6.04 -16.68 23.37
CA ALA A 109 -7.02 -17.37 24.22
C ALA A 109 -7.29 -18.80 23.72
N SER A 110 -7.39 -18.99 22.40
CA SER A 110 -7.58 -20.31 21.79
C SER A 110 -6.38 -21.24 22.04
N ILE A 111 -5.16 -20.73 21.90
CA ILE A 111 -3.94 -21.50 22.21
C ILE A 111 -3.89 -21.86 23.68
N THR A 112 -4.17 -20.93 24.60
CA THR A 112 -4.20 -21.16 26.02
C THR A 112 -5.30 -22.17 26.37
N GLY A 113 -6.49 -22.02 25.82
CA GLY A 113 -7.59 -22.98 25.99
C GLY A 113 -7.25 -24.38 25.47
N SER A 114 -6.53 -24.47 24.34
CA SER A 114 -6.07 -25.77 23.81
C SER A 114 -5.00 -26.43 24.67
N GLN A 115 -4.12 -25.64 25.29
CA GLN A 115 -3.11 -26.15 26.23
C GLN A 115 -3.76 -26.73 27.52
N VAL A 116 -4.84 -26.07 27.98
CA VAL A 116 -5.62 -26.55 29.12
C VAL A 116 -6.48 -27.77 28.75
N ALA A 117 -7.05 -27.78 27.55
CA ALA A 117 -7.86 -28.89 27.02
C ALA A 117 -7.03 -30.08 26.50
N GLY A 118 -5.73 -29.88 26.27
CA GLY A 118 -4.81 -30.96 25.85
C GLY A 118 -4.73 -32.14 26.80
N ASN A 119 -5.29 -32.00 28.02
CA ASN A 119 -5.52 -33.08 28.96
C ASN A 119 -6.91 -33.78 28.79
N GLN A 120 -7.79 -33.27 27.91
CA GLN A 120 -9.14 -33.82 27.70
C GLN A 120 -9.55 -33.79 26.20
N GLY A 121 -8.89 -34.58 25.38
CA GLY A 121 -9.50 -35.02 24.12
C GLY A 121 -9.25 -34.17 22.87
N ASN A 122 -8.66 -34.82 21.93
CA ASN A 122 -8.07 -34.38 20.65
C ASN A 122 -9.05 -33.81 19.58
N THR A 123 -10.32 -33.57 19.87
CA THR A 123 -11.35 -33.27 18.85
C THR A 123 -11.78 -31.83 18.79
N GLN A 124 -11.58 -31.01 19.82
CA GLN A 124 -11.94 -29.59 19.83
C GLN A 124 -10.84 -28.65 19.32
N THR A 125 -9.60 -29.13 19.30
CA THR A 125 -8.43 -28.35 18.90
C THR A 125 -8.46 -27.91 17.42
N SER A 126 -8.97 -28.80 16.56
CA SER A 126 -9.03 -28.54 15.10
C SER A 126 -10.01 -27.44 14.76
N GLY A 127 -11.15 -27.32 15.42
CA GLY A 127 -12.15 -26.29 15.19
C GLY A 127 -11.70 -24.90 15.65
N ALA A 128 -11.06 -24.84 16.83
CA ALA A 128 -10.54 -23.59 17.38
C ALA A 128 -9.38 -23.04 16.53
N LEU A 129 -8.50 -23.93 16.05
CA LEU A 129 -7.39 -23.55 15.18
C LEU A 129 -7.90 -23.07 13.80
N ALA A 130 -8.89 -23.76 13.22
CA ALA A 130 -9.51 -23.35 11.97
C ALA A 130 -10.22 -21.98 12.09
N SER A 131 -10.88 -21.73 13.22
CA SER A 131 -11.51 -20.44 13.50
C SER A 131 -10.48 -19.31 13.62
N ALA A 132 -9.38 -19.57 14.35
CA ALA A 132 -8.29 -18.61 14.48
C ALA A 132 -7.60 -18.31 13.13
N ASP A 133 -7.36 -19.35 12.30
CA ASP A 133 -6.79 -19.19 10.95
C ASP A 133 -7.73 -18.37 10.05
N ALA A 134 -9.03 -18.61 10.12
CA ALA A 134 -10.01 -17.80 9.38
C ALA A 134 -10.00 -16.32 9.80
N GLN A 135 -9.88 -16.02 11.09
CA GLN A 135 -9.78 -14.65 11.59
C GLN A 135 -8.49 -13.96 11.14
N VAL A 136 -7.37 -14.67 11.15
CA VAL A 136 -6.08 -14.16 10.63
C VAL A 136 -6.19 -13.84 9.14
N LYS A 137 -6.76 -14.76 8.33
CA LYS A 137 -6.99 -14.54 6.90
C LYS A 137 -7.90 -13.34 6.63
N GLN A 138 -8.94 -13.17 7.44
CA GLN A 138 -9.82 -12.00 7.32
C GLN A 138 -9.09 -10.70 7.65
N ALA A 139 -8.29 -10.66 8.71
CA ALA A 139 -7.49 -9.49 9.08
C ALA A 139 -6.43 -9.16 8.01
N LEU A 140 -5.78 -10.18 7.45
CA LEU A 140 -4.84 -10.02 6.32
C LEU A 140 -5.55 -9.47 5.07
N GLY A 141 -6.75 -9.95 4.77
CA GLY A 141 -7.56 -9.44 3.66
C GLY A 141 -7.91 -7.96 3.84
N ALA A 142 -8.32 -7.56 5.05
CA ALA A 142 -8.59 -6.17 5.37
C ALA A 142 -7.34 -5.29 5.26
N TYR A 143 -6.20 -5.78 5.76
CA TYR A 143 -4.90 -5.12 5.65
C TYR A 143 -4.49 -4.90 4.19
N ASN A 144 -4.53 -5.94 3.36
CA ASN A 144 -4.20 -5.84 1.93
C ASN A 144 -5.14 -4.89 1.19
N GLY A 145 -6.41 -4.87 1.56
CA GLY A 145 -7.38 -3.93 1.01
C GLY A 145 -7.05 -2.46 1.36
N ALA A 146 -6.62 -2.19 2.60
CA ALA A 146 -6.18 -0.85 3.00
C ALA A 146 -4.88 -0.45 2.31
N LEU A 147 -3.97 -1.41 2.13
CA LEU A 147 -2.72 -1.24 1.40
C LEU A 147 -2.99 -0.82 -0.05
N SER A 148 -3.86 -1.56 -0.75
CA SER A 148 -4.24 -1.24 -2.12
C SER A 148 -4.89 0.14 -2.26
N ARG A 149 -5.60 0.61 -1.22
CA ARG A 149 -6.12 1.99 -1.21
C ARG A 149 -5.01 3.02 -1.04
N LEU A 150 -4.02 2.75 -0.19
CA LEU A 150 -2.86 3.61 -0.02
C LEU A 150 -2.01 3.67 -1.31
N GLU A 151 -1.79 2.54 -1.98
CA GLU A 151 -1.08 2.48 -3.25
C GLU A 151 -1.76 3.29 -4.35
N LYS A 152 -3.09 3.31 -4.39
CA LYS A 152 -3.86 4.14 -5.34
C LYS A 152 -3.69 5.64 -5.12
N THR A 153 -3.13 6.08 -4.00
CA THR A 153 -2.78 7.49 -3.77
C THR A 153 -1.43 7.89 -4.37
N ILE A 154 -0.68 6.92 -4.90
CA ILE A 154 0.64 7.14 -5.49
C ILE A 154 0.60 6.66 -6.95
N ILE A 155 0.79 7.59 -7.87
CA ILE A 155 0.89 7.27 -9.29
C ILE A 155 2.36 6.89 -9.58
N ARG A 156 2.58 5.67 -10.07
CA ARG A 156 3.91 5.16 -10.46
C ARG A 156 3.92 4.83 -11.95
N SER A 157 5.06 5.06 -12.59
CA SER A 157 5.27 4.56 -13.94
C SER A 157 5.38 3.04 -13.94
N PRO A 158 4.62 2.33 -14.81
CA PRO A 158 4.72 0.88 -14.95
C PRO A 158 5.98 0.43 -15.70
N ILE A 159 6.66 1.37 -16.37
CA ILE A 159 7.86 1.10 -17.16
C ILE A 159 8.98 2.06 -16.78
N THR A 160 10.22 1.63 -16.97
CA THR A 160 11.39 2.50 -16.95
C THR A 160 11.51 3.24 -18.27
N GLY A 161 11.77 4.53 -18.25
CA GLY A 161 11.86 5.33 -19.47
C GLY A 161 11.99 6.81 -19.20
N THR A 162 11.84 7.60 -20.26
CA THR A 162 11.87 9.06 -20.22
C THR A 162 10.45 9.62 -20.14
N LEU A 163 10.22 10.53 -19.22
CA LEU A 163 8.96 11.26 -19.09
C LEU A 163 8.85 12.27 -20.23
N ASN A 164 7.99 12.02 -21.18
CA ASN A 164 7.79 12.90 -22.35
C ASN A 164 6.86 14.07 -22.05
N SER A 165 5.80 13.80 -21.30
CA SER A 165 4.86 14.84 -20.88
C SER A 165 4.26 14.50 -19.53
N LEU A 166 4.01 15.55 -18.76
CA LEU A 166 3.27 15.52 -17.51
C LEU A 166 2.10 16.50 -17.65
N SER A 167 0.89 15.97 -17.68
CA SER A 167 -0.33 16.75 -17.95
C SER A 167 -1.03 17.21 -16.67
N ILE A 168 -0.37 17.10 -15.52
CA ILE A 168 -0.93 17.44 -14.22
C ILE A 168 -0.02 18.39 -13.47
N SER A 169 -0.64 19.30 -12.74
CA SER A 169 0.00 20.22 -11.82
C SER A 169 -0.44 19.94 -10.38
N THR A 170 0.34 20.45 -9.44
CA THR A 170 -0.01 20.35 -8.02
C THR A 170 -1.33 21.08 -7.77
N GLY A 171 -2.31 20.38 -7.25
CA GLY A 171 -3.66 20.91 -6.99
C GLY A 171 -4.73 20.47 -7.99
N ASP A 172 -4.35 19.80 -9.08
CA ASP A 172 -5.30 19.31 -10.06
C ASP A 172 -6.12 18.13 -9.50
N TYR A 173 -7.40 18.12 -9.83
CA TYR A 173 -8.26 16.98 -9.58
C TYR A 173 -8.13 15.96 -10.72
N ILE A 174 -7.75 14.74 -10.38
CA ILE A 174 -7.56 13.66 -11.34
C ILE A 174 -8.71 12.66 -11.20
N GLY A 175 -9.50 12.51 -12.26
CA GLY A 175 -10.52 11.48 -12.35
C GLY A 175 -9.92 10.11 -12.69
N ALA A 176 -10.70 9.05 -12.49
CA ALA A 176 -10.32 7.73 -12.96
C ALA A 176 -10.13 7.74 -14.50
N PHE A 177 -9.13 7.01 -14.98
CA PHE A 177 -8.77 6.90 -16.41
C PHE A 177 -8.26 8.20 -17.08
N THR A 178 -7.93 9.23 -16.31
CA THR A 178 -7.30 10.43 -16.87
C THR A 178 -5.82 10.14 -17.17
N GLN A 179 -5.39 10.47 -18.40
CA GLN A 179 -3.97 10.40 -18.76
C GLN A 179 -3.19 11.50 -18.04
N VAL A 180 -2.31 11.12 -17.14
CA VAL A 180 -1.56 12.06 -16.28
C VAL A 180 -0.13 12.29 -16.75
N ALA A 181 0.45 11.28 -17.41
CA ALA A 181 1.82 11.35 -17.91
C ALA A 181 2.01 10.41 -19.10
N VAL A 182 2.99 10.72 -19.93
CA VAL A 182 3.45 9.85 -21.03
C VAL A 182 4.92 9.52 -20.76
N VAL A 183 5.20 8.22 -20.60
CA VAL A 183 6.55 7.72 -20.45
C VAL A 183 6.88 6.86 -21.66
N SER A 184 8.00 7.09 -22.31
CA SER A 184 8.48 6.28 -23.41
C SER A 184 9.76 5.53 -23.03
N ASN A 185 9.82 4.29 -23.47
CA ASN A 185 11.03 3.48 -23.38
C ASN A 185 11.77 3.57 -24.72
N ASN A 186 12.81 4.40 -24.75
CA ASN A 186 13.61 4.59 -25.96
C ASN A 186 14.60 3.43 -26.22
N GLY A 187 14.60 2.40 -25.37
CA GLY A 187 15.47 1.22 -25.53
C GLY A 187 14.94 0.16 -26.49
N ALA A 188 13.70 0.30 -26.96
CA ALA A 188 13.04 -0.63 -27.89
C ALA A 188 12.36 0.18 -29.00
N LEU A 189 13.15 0.68 -29.92
CA LEU A 189 12.63 1.31 -31.13
C LEU A 189 12.31 0.23 -32.16
N GLU A 190 11.08 0.17 -32.59
CA GLU A 190 10.64 -0.67 -33.70
C GLU A 190 10.29 0.21 -34.88
N VAL A 191 10.84 -0.10 -36.04
CA VAL A 191 10.47 0.56 -37.28
C VAL A 191 9.61 -0.40 -38.09
N VAL A 192 8.34 -0.05 -38.24
CA VAL A 192 7.41 -0.82 -39.07
C VAL A 192 7.36 -0.15 -40.45
N SER A 193 7.75 -0.90 -41.48
CA SER A 193 7.66 -0.46 -42.86
C SER A 193 6.79 -1.46 -43.66
N PHE A 194 5.95 -0.93 -44.51
CA PHE A 194 5.14 -1.72 -45.42
C PHE A 194 5.86 -1.80 -46.78
N VAL A 195 6.14 -3.01 -47.21
CA VAL A 195 6.76 -3.27 -48.51
C VAL A 195 5.78 -4.03 -49.41
N THR A 196 5.91 -3.82 -50.70
CA THR A 196 5.11 -4.59 -51.68
C THR A 196 5.57 -6.04 -51.74
N GLU A 197 4.73 -6.95 -52.25
CA GLU A 197 5.05 -8.38 -52.30
C GLU A 197 6.31 -8.68 -53.14
N ASP A 198 6.59 -7.86 -54.16
CA ASP A 198 7.78 -7.99 -55.00
C ASP A 198 9.06 -7.52 -54.30
N ASP A 199 8.97 -6.48 -53.47
CA ASP A 199 10.09 -5.97 -52.72
C ASP A 199 10.40 -6.84 -51.49
N ALA A 200 9.38 -7.51 -50.95
CA ALA A 200 9.55 -8.39 -49.80
C ALA A 200 10.51 -9.57 -50.10
N LYS A 201 10.61 -9.99 -51.35
CA LYS A 201 11.57 -11.03 -51.79
C LYS A 201 13.03 -10.57 -51.77
N ARG A 202 13.28 -9.28 -51.66
CA ARG A 202 14.62 -8.67 -51.64
C ARG A 202 15.07 -8.24 -50.25
N VAL A 203 14.15 -8.25 -49.29
CA VAL A 203 14.47 -7.87 -47.92
C VAL A 203 15.09 -9.06 -47.19
N THR A 204 16.32 -8.87 -46.73
CA THR A 204 17.01 -9.85 -45.89
C THR A 204 17.28 -9.28 -44.52
N VAL A 205 17.30 -10.13 -43.49
CA VAL A 205 17.62 -9.72 -42.13
C VAL A 205 19.05 -9.20 -42.07
N GLY A 206 19.23 -7.92 -41.70
CA GLY A 206 20.56 -7.29 -41.58
C GLY A 206 21.07 -6.56 -42.83
N SER A 207 20.21 -6.29 -43.82
CA SER A 207 20.51 -5.44 -45.00
C SER A 207 20.20 -3.97 -44.75
#